data_11b4d65f609f4d7df1db8fd7eeb66075
#
_entry.id   11b4d65f609f4d7df1db8fd7eeb66075
#
_cell.length_a   1.000
_cell.length_b   1.000
_cell.length_c   1.000
_cell.angle_alpha   90.00
_cell.angle_beta   90.00
_cell.angle_gamma   90.00
#
_symmetry.space_group_name_H-M   'P 1'
#
loop_
_entity.id
_entity.type
_entity.pdbx_description
1 polymer ?
#
loop_
_entity_poly.entity_id
_entity_poly.type
_entity_poly.pdbx_seq_one_letter_code
_entity_poly.pdbx_strand_id
1 'polypeptide(L)'
;KVAVYGKGGIGKSTVTSNLAAAFANMGKRVIQIGCDPKADSTIALRHGEAVPTVLDLFREKKQDLRLEDMVRIGYQGVICVEAGGPTPGLGCAGRGIITALEKLKETGAYETYKPDIVLYDVLGDVVCGGFSMPMRKGYADQVFIITSGENMAIHAGANIAMAVENFKNRGYASLGGIILNKREVPREEEKVRELAEDFHTQIIGRLDRSELVMEAEEAGKVLLEYAPDSQMAEEYRKLADQILCSCG
;
A
#
# COMPACT_ATOMS: atom_id res chain seq x y z
N LYS A 1 3.12 -6.54 -9.39
CA LYS A 1 2.23 -5.49 -8.85
C LYS A 1 1.61 -6.00 -7.55
N VAL A 2 1.64 -5.20 -6.50
CA VAL A 2 1.28 -5.61 -5.14
C VAL A 2 0.25 -4.64 -4.56
N ALA A 3 -0.80 -5.17 -3.94
CA ALA A 3 -1.75 -4.39 -3.16
C ALA A 3 -1.58 -4.68 -1.66
N VAL A 4 -1.48 -3.64 -0.86
CA VAL A 4 -1.31 -3.70 0.59
C VAL A 4 -2.61 -3.27 1.24
N TYR A 5 -3.18 -4.15 2.06
CA TYR A 5 -4.42 -3.93 2.79
C TYR A 5 -4.19 -4.06 4.29
N GLY A 6 -5.11 -3.53 5.09
CA GLY A 6 -5.06 -3.64 6.54
C GLY A 6 -5.95 -2.60 7.19
N LYS A 7 -6.31 -2.83 8.45
CA LYS A 7 -7.18 -1.95 9.23
C LYS A 7 -6.66 -0.50 9.26
N GLY A 8 -7.57 0.48 9.30
CA GLY A 8 -7.21 1.87 9.53
C GLY A 8 -6.36 2.06 10.79
N GLY A 9 -5.28 2.84 10.69
CA GLY A 9 -4.35 3.06 11.80
C GLY A 9 -3.39 1.91 12.12
N ILE A 10 -3.36 0.83 11.32
CA ILE A 10 -2.42 -0.30 11.53
C ILE A 10 -0.97 0.02 11.12
N GLY A 11 -0.71 1.18 10.52
CA GLY A 11 0.61 1.56 9.99
C GLY A 11 0.82 1.15 8.52
N LYS A 12 -0.25 0.95 7.79
CA LYS A 12 -0.23 0.48 6.40
C LYS A 12 0.59 1.41 5.48
N SER A 13 0.29 2.71 5.48
CA SER A 13 0.98 3.69 4.64
C SER A 13 2.46 3.84 5.02
N THR A 14 2.77 3.81 6.33
CA THR A 14 4.14 3.78 6.84
C THR A 14 4.92 2.58 6.30
N VAL A 15 4.33 1.39 6.40
CA VAL A 15 4.97 0.16 5.91
C VAL A 15 5.13 0.21 4.39
N THR A 16 4.10 0.64 3.66
CA THR A 16 4.13 0.70 2.19
C THR A 16 5.19 1.69 1.69
N SER A 17 5.31 2.87 2.31
CA SER A 17 6.32 3.87 1.93
C SER A 17 7.75 3.40 2.23
N ASN A 18 7.96 2.70 3.35
CA ASN A 18 9.26 2.12 3.67
C ASN A 18 9.60 0.94 2.74
N LEU A 19 8.61 0.14 2.32
CA LEU A 19 8.81 -0.88 1.27
C LEU A 19 9.15 -0.24 -0.08
N ALA A 20 8.47 0.84 -0.47
CA ALA A 20 8.79 1.56 -1.70
C ALA A 20 10.24 2.09 -1.68
N ALA A 21 10.66 2.65 -0.55
CA ALA A 21 12.04 3.08 -0.34
C ALA A 21 13.04 1.91 -0.39
N ALA A 22 12.72 0.76 0.21
CA ALA A 22 13.55 -0.43 0.18
C ALA A 22 13.73 -0.93 -1.26
N PHE A 23 12.66 -1.05 -2.03
CA PHE A 23 12.73 -1.44 -3.44
C PHE A 23 13.53 -0.44 -4.29
N ALA A 24 13.35 0.87 -4.06
CA ALA A 24 14.11 1.89 -4.76
C ALA A 24 15.61 1.81 -4.44
N ASN A 25 15.99 1.55 -3.18
CA ASN A 25 17.38 1.33 -2.77
C ASN A 25 17.98 0.06 -3.40
N MET A 26 17.16 -0.93 -3.78
CA MET A 26 17.58 -2.11 -4.57
C MET A 26 17.68 -1.81 -6.08
N GLY A 27 17.54 -0.56 -6.48
CA GLY A 27 17.59 -0.14 -7.90
C GLY A 27 16.33 -0.45 -8.70
N LYS A 28 15.20 -0.76 -8.05
CA LYS A 28 13.92 -0.99 -8.73
C LYS A 28 13.21 0.34 -9.03
N ARG A 29 12.55 0.41 -10.17
CA ARG A 29 11.63 1.51 -10.49
C ARG A 29 10.30 1.23 -9.81
N VAL A 30 9.90 2.11 -8.92
CA VAL A 30 8.74 1.91 -8.05
C VAL A 30 7.68 2.98 -8.32
N ILE A 31 6.42 2.56 -8.43
CA ILE A 31 5.26 3.45 -8.32
C ILE A 31 4.53 3.10 -7.02
N GLN A 32 4.28 4.08 -6.17
CA GLN A 32 3.35 3.96 -5.03
C GLN A 32 2.09 4.76 -5.32
N ILE A 33 0.94 4.10 -5.20
CA ILE A 33 -0.38 4.69 -5.42
C ILE A 33 -1.18 4.60 -4.12
N GLY A 34 -1.41 5.75 -3.49
CA GLY A 34 -2.28 5.87 -2.33
C GLY A 34 -3.75 5.79 -2.75
N CYS A 35 -4.47 4.84 -2.20
CA CYS A 35 -5.89 4.58 -2.47
C CYS A 35 -6.79 4.92 -1.27
N ASP A 36 -6.37 5.85 -0.42
CA ASP A 36 -7.14 6.39 0.69
C ASP A 36 -7.62 7.82 0.33
N PRO A 37 -8.88 8.18 0.64
CA PRO A 37 -9.36 9.54 0.48
C PRO A 37 -8.55 10.62 1.21
N LYS A 38 -7.79 10.26 2.23
CA LYS A 38 -6.90 11.17 2.97
C LYS A 38 -5.72 11.65 2.14
N ALA A 39 -5.32 10.89 1.11
CA ALA A 39 -4.20 11.20 0.22
C ALA A 39 -2.88 11.50 0.96
N ASP A 40 -2.54 10.67 1.93
CA ASP A 40 -1.37 10.81 2.80
C ASP A 40 -0.36 9.65 2.67
N SER A 41 -0.62 8.72 1.76
CA SER A 41 0.18 7.51 1.58
C SER A 41 1.65 7.79 1.22
N THR A 42 1.89 8.79 0.40
CA THR A 42 3.21 9.08 -0.18
C THR A 42 3.94 10.24 0.50
N ILE A 43 3.38 10.80 1.55
CA ILE A 43 3.88 12.02 2.20
C ILE A 43 5.30 11.85 2.75
N ALA A 44 5.61 10.70 3.38
CA ALA A 44 6.92 10.41 3.93
C ALA A 44 8.01 10.22 2.85
N LEU A 45 7.63 9.79 1.65
CA LEU A 45 8.53 9.71 0.50
C LEU A 45 8.87 11.08 -0.09
N ARG A 46 8.15 12.13 0.30
CA ARG A 46 8.25 13.48 -0.23
C ARG A 46 8.57 14.54 0.82
N HIS A 47 9.20 14.16 1.91
CA HIS A 47 9.60 15.07 2.97
C HIS A 47 8.45 15.90 3.54
N GLY A 48 7.27 15.29 3.70
CA GLY A 48 6.08 15.96 4.20
C GLY A 48 5.25 16.70 3.15
N GLU A 49 5.69 16.74 1.88
CA GLU A 49 4.94 17.43 0.82
C GLU A 49 3.81 16.55 0.27
N ALA A 50 2.61 17.12 0.22
CA ALA A 50 1.44 16.45 -0.35
C ALA A 50 1.52 16.31 -1.88
N VAL A 51 0.89 15.26 -2.41
CA VAL A 51 0.68 15.05 -3.84
C VAL A 51 -0.75 15.44 -4.19
N PRO A 52 -0.98 16.26 -5.25
CA PRO A 52 -2.33 16.54 -5.73
C PRO A 52 -3.04 15.25 -6.11
N THR A 53 -4.30 15.10 -5.71
CA THR A 53 -5.02 13.85 -6.00
C THR A 53 -5.46 13.77 -7.46
N VAL A 54 -5.42 12.58 -8.02
CA VAL A 54 -5.88 12.34 -9.41
C VAL A 54 -7.32 12.79 -9.59
N LEU A 55 -8.19 12.54 -8.58
CA LEU A 55 -9.59 12.92 -8.67
C LEU A 55 -9.83 14.42 -8.64
N ASP A 56 -9.11 15.18 -7.82
CA ASP A 56 -9.25 16.63 -7.77
C ASP A 56 -8.74 17.25 -9.07
N LEU A 57 -7.59 16.80 -9.55
CA LEU A 57 -7.05 17.23 -10.84
C LEU A 57 -7.99 16.88 -12.01
N PHE A 58 -8.63 15.70 -11.97
CA PHE A 58 -9.60 15.31 -13.00
C PHE A 58 -10.86 16.17 -12.98
N ARG A 59 -11.34 16.58 -11.79
CA ARG A 59 -12.47 17.52 -11.69
C ARG A 59 -12.13 18.90 -12.25
N GLU A 60 -10.89 19.34 -12.02
CA GLU A 60 -10.41 20.65 -12.45
C GLU A 60 -10.09 20.69 -13.95
N LYS A 61 -9.27 19.74 -14.43
CA LYS A 61 -8.69 19.74 -15.78
C LYS A 61 -9.48 18.93 -16.80
N LYS A 62 -10.32 17.99 -16.37
CA LYS A 62 -11.14 17.11 -17.22
C LYS A 62 -10.31 16.43 -18.32
N GLN A 63 -10.50 16.82 -19.59
CA GLN A 63 -9.82 16.23 -20.75
C GLN A 63 -8.38 16.71 -20.91
N ASP A 64 -8.01 17.83 -20.28
CA ASP A 64 -6.66 18.40 -20.33
C ASP A 64 -5.73 17.81 -19.25
N LEU A 65 -6.20 16.83 -18.47
CA LEU A 65 -5.40 16.15 -17.44
C LEU A 65 -4.27 15.35 -18.08
N ARG A 66 -3.03 15.66 -17.70
CA ARG A 66 -1.81 15.02 -18.19
C ARG A 66 -1.18 14.16 -17.09
N LEU A 67 -0.34 13.22 -17.51
CA LEU A 67 0.38 12.33 -16.58
C LEU A 67 1.23 13.13 -15.59
N GLU A 68 1.94 14.17 -16.07
CA GLU A 68 2.82 14.99 -15.24
C GLU A 68 2.07 15.75 -14.14
N ASP A 69 0.79 16.00 -14.32
CA ASP A 69 -0.04 16.63 -13.30
C ASP A 69 -0.26 15.73 -12.10
N MET A 70 -0.42 14.42 -12.36
CA MET A 70 -0.86 13.40 -11.37
C MET A 70 0.28 12.76 -10.59
N VAL A 71 1.52 12.94 -11.02
CA VAL A 71 2.68 12.27 -10.41
C VAL A 71 3.63 13.24 -9.76
N ARG A 72 4.32 12.80 -8.72
CA ARG A 72 5.46 13.50 -8.13
C ARG A 72 6.57 12.49 -7.91
N ILE A 73 7.80 12.98 -7.95
CA ILE A 73 8.97 12.15 -7.66
C ILE A 73 9.30 12.28 -6.17
N GLY A 74 9.42 11.15 -5.51
CA GLY A 74 9.81 11.03 -4.11
C GLY A 74 11.22 10.47 -3.93
N TYR A 75 11.48 10.00 -2.71
CA TYR A 75 12.76 9.43 -2.32
C TYR A 75 13.27 8.41 -3.33
N GLN A 76 14.57 8.52 -3.71
CA GLN A 76 15.25 7.63 -4.67
C GLN A 76 14.49 7.40 -5.99
N GLY A 77 13.70 8.38 -6.43
CA GLY A 77 12.98 8.29 -7.70
C GLY A 77 11.67 7.51 -7.66
N VAL A 78 11.14 7.20 -6.48
CA VAL A 78 9.81 6.61 -6.34
C VAL A 78 8.76 7.54 -6.95
N ILE A 79 7.94 7.00 -7.84
CA ILE A 79 6.81 7.71 -8.44
C ILE A 79 5.65 7.69 -7.46
N CYS A 80 5.28 8.86 -6.95
CA CYS A 80 4.25 9.06 -5.94
C CYS A 80 2.94 9.52 -6.59
N VAL A 81 1.86 8.82 -6.32
CA VAL A 81 0.51 9.12 -6.82
C VAL A 81 -0.50 8.99 -5.68
N GLU A 82 -1.45 9.91 -5.60
CA GLU A 82 -2.59 9.83 -4.69
C GLU A 82 -3.90 9.80 -5.48
N ALA A 83 -4.68 8.74 -5.32
CA ALA A 83 -5.97 8.61 -6.00
C ALA A 83 -6.96 9.68 -5.55
N GLY A 84 -6.99 9.94 -4.25
CA GLY A 84 -7.96 10.84 -3.62
C GLY A 84 -9.32 10.19 -3.39
N GLY A 85 -10.27 10.99 -2.94
CA GLY A 85 -11.62 10.55 -2.62
C GLY A 85 -12.71 11.47 -3.20
N PRO A 86 -13.98 11.08 -3.06
CA PRO A 86 -15.09 11.96 -3.39
C PRO A 86 -15.09 13.14 -2.43
N THR A 87 -15.75 14.23 -2.85
CA THR A 87 -16.04 15.32 -1.93
C THR A 87 -16.77 14.77 -0.70
N PRO A 88 -16.35 15.13 0.52
CA PRO A 88 -17.01 14.67 1.73
C PRO A 88 -18.54 14.82 1.67
N GLY A 89 -19.27 13.73 1.96
CA GLY A 89 -20.73 13.70 1.87
C GLY A 89 -21.30 13.43 0.47
N LEU A 90 -20.47 13.39 -0.57
CA LEU A 90 -20.91 13.18 -1.96
C LEU A 90 -20.23 11.95 -2.59
N GLY A 91 -20.88 10.80 -2.51
CA GLY A 91 -20.49 9.62 -3.26
C GLY A 91 -19.68 8.57 -2.49
N CYS A 92 -19.36 7.47 -3.19
CA CYS A 92 -18.60 6.34 -2.66
C CYS A 92 -17.11 6.51 -2.97
N ALA A 93 -16.25 6.44 -1.94
CA ALA A 93 -14.79 6.54 -2.08
C ALA A 93 -14.23 5.51 -3.08
N GLY A 94 -14.79 4.31 -3.09
CA GLY A 94 -14.36 3.27 -4.00
C GLY A 94 -14.55 3.59 -5.50
N ARG A 95 -15.56 4.39 -5.85
CA ARG A 95 -15.75 4.86 -7.24
C ARG A 95 -14.63 5.81 -7.66
N GLY A 96 -14.15 6.63 -6.72
CA GLY A 96 -13.01 7.52 -6.94
C GLY A 96 -11.75 6.76 -7.26
N ILE A 97 -11.44 5.70 -6.52
CA ILE A 97 -10.27 4.85 -6.77
C ILE A 97 -10.33 4.25 -8.19
N ILE A 98 -11.48 3.72 -8.61
CA ILE A 98 -11.65 3.19 -9.96
C ILE A 98 -11.28 4.24 -11.01
N THR A 99 -11.87 5.43 -10.91
CA THR A 99 -11.62 6.52 -11.86
C THR A 99 -10.14 6.93 -11.87
N ALA A 100 -9.51 7.05 -10.70
CA ALA A 100 -8.10 7.42 -10.60
C ALA A 100 -7.18 6.38 -11.26
N LEU A 101 -7.39 5.09 -11.01
CA LEU A 101 -6.59 4.02 -11.60
C LEU A 101 -6.80 3.90 -13.12
N GLU A 102 -8.04 4.12 -13.59
CA GLU A 102 -8.34 4.17 -15.02
C GLU A 102 -7.63 5.36 -15.70
N LYS A 103 -7.64 6.55 -15.09
CA LYS A 103 -6.94 7.72 -15.60
C LYS A 103 -5.42 7.53 -15.68
N LEU A 104 -4.80 6.93 -14.68
CA LEU A 104 -3.38 6.57 -14.71
C LEU A 104 -3.06 5.62 -15.86
N LYS A 105 -3.93 4.65 -16.13
CA LYS A 105 -3.78 3.73 -17.25
C LYS A 105 -3.99 4.42 -18.58
N GLU A 106 -5.04 5.21 -18.74
CA GLU A 106 -5.35 5.96 -19.98
C GLU A 106 -4.24 6.95 -20.37
N THR A 107 -3.59 7.57 -19.39
CA THR A 107 -2.48 8.50 -19.62
C THR A 107 -1.13 7.81 -19.83
N GLY A 108 -1.09 6.49 -19.83
CA GLY A 108 0.12 5.72 -20.09
C GLY A 108 1.15 5.72 -18.95
N ALA A 109 0.72 5.83 -17.69
CA ALA A 109 1.64 5.88 -16.54
C ALA A 109 2.58 4.67 -16.48
N TYR A 110 2.05 3.47 -16.71
CA TYR A 110 2.83 2.23 -16.64
C TYR A 110 3.78 2.07 -17.83
N GLU A 111 3.41 2.53 -19.00
CA GLU A 111 4.21 2.50 -20.22
C GLU A 111 5.35 3.53 -20.15
N THR A 112 5.09 4.68 -19.57
CA THR A 112 6.05 5.80 -19.45
C THR A 112 7.11 5.48 -18.40
N TYR A 113 6.69 5.11 -17.20
CA TYR A 113 7.62 4.88 -16.09
C TYR A 113 8.20 3.46 -16.06
N LYS A 114 7.56 2.49 -16.74
CA LYS A 114 7.98 1.07 -16.81
C LYS A 114 8.40 0.53 -15.46
N PRO A 115 7.50 0.58 -14.43
CA PRO A 115 7.86 0.20 -13.08
C PRO A 115 8.19 -1.29 -13.00
N ASP A 116 9.22 -1.61 -12.21
CA ASP A 116 9.51 -2.99 -11.83
C ASP A 116 8.53 -3.44 -10.74
N ILE A 117 8.08 -2.48 -9.89
CA ILE A 117 7.10 -2.71 -8.83
C ILE A 117 6.06 -1.60 -8.81
N VAL A 118 4.79 -1.98 -8.64
CA VAL A 118 3.69 -1.06 -8.32
C VAL A 118 3.11 -1.46 -6.97
N LEU A 119 3.07 -0.53 -6.03
CA LEU A 119 2.48 -0.67 -4.72
C LEU A 119 1.16 0.10 -4.65
N TYR A 120 0.07 -0.60 -4.39
CA TYR A 120 -1.22 0.01 -4.08
C TYR A 120 -1.42 0.00 -2.56
N ASP A 121 -1.39 1.17 -1.94
CA ASP A 121 -1.72 1.34 -0.51
C ASP A 121 -3.22 1.54 -0.36
N VAL A 122 -3.94 0.49 0.02
CA VAL A 122 -5.39 0.46 -0.06
C VAL A 122 -6.03 0.54 1.32
N LEU A 123 -7.02 1.41 1.48
CA LEU A 123 -7.85 1.46 2.70
C LEU A 123 -8.53 0.12 2.93
N GLY A 124 -8.38 -0.46 4.13
CA GLY A 124 -8.71 -1.85 4.40
C GLY A 124 -9.90 -2.13 5.30
N ASP A 125 -10.64 -1.11 5.75
CA ASP A 125 -11.73 -1.34 6.71
C ASP A 125 -13.02 -1.88 6.06
N VAL A 126 -13.18 -1.67 4.76
CA VAL A 126 -14.37 -2.12 4.03
C VAL A 126 -13.99 -2.63 2.65
N VAL A 127 -14.16 -3.91 2.42
CA VAL A 127 -13.99 -4.50 1.07
C VAL A 127 -15.26 -4.29 0.25
N CYS A 128 -15.58 -3.03 -0.07
CA CYS A 128 -16.63 -2.72 -1.02
C CYS A 128 -16.09 -2.75 -2.47
N GLY A 129 -17.00 -2.80 -3.46
CA GLY A 129 -16.63 -2.98 -4.87
C GLY A 129 -15.56 -2.03 -5.43
N GLY A 130 -15.39 -0.83 -4.85
CA GLY A 130 -14.35 0.11 -5.27
C GLY A 130 -12.99 -0.18 -4.65
N PHE A 131 -12.94 -0.55 -3.37
CA PHE A 131 -11.69 -0.92 -2.71
C PHE A 131 -11.15 -2.29 -3.14
N SER A 132 -11.97 -3.12 -3.81
CA SER A 132 -11.51 -4.34 -4.47
C SER A 132 -10.89 -4.07 -5.86
N MET A 133 -10.91 -2.82 -6.35
CA MET A 133 -10.38 -2.50 -7.68
C MET A 133 -8.90 -2.87 -7.84
N PRO A 134 -8.01 -2.58 -6.88
CA PRO A 134 -6.61 -3.00 -6.99
C PRO A 134 -6.41 -4.52 -7.03
N MET A 135 -7.35 -5.32 -6.54
CA MET A 135 -7.30 -6.79 -6.61
C MET A 135 -7.68 -7.33 -7.99
N ARG A 136 -8.34 -6.54 -8.86
CA ARG A 136 -8.84 -7.00 -10.16
C ARG A 136 -7.72 -7.29 -11.14
N LYS A 137 -8.03 -8.19 -12.10
CA LYS A 137 -7.11 -8.54 -13.20
C LYS A 137 -6.55 -7.30 -13.90
N GLY A 138 -5.23 -7.26 -14.02
CA GLY A 138 -4.50 -6.15 -14.67
C GLY A 138 -4.01 -5.05 -13.72
N TYR A 139 -4.40 -5.12 -12.43
CA TYR A 139 -3.83 -4.30 -11.36
C TYR A 139 -2.86 -5.11 -10.50
N ALA A 140 -3.15 -5.42 -9.26
CA ALA A 140 -2.26 -6.24 -8.44
C ALA A 140 -2.29 -7.72 -8.86
N ASP A 141 -1.15 -8.37 -8.74
CA ASP A 141 -0.97 -9.81 -8.90
C ASP A 141 -1.11 -10.50 -7.54
N GLN A 142 -0.66 -9.82 -6.48
CA GLN A 142 -0.72 -10.31 -5.11
C GLN A 142 -1.23 -9.26 -4.13
N VAL A 143 -1.90 -9.74 -3.08
CA VAL A 143 -2.38 -8.97 -1.94
C VAL A 143 -1.58 -9.36 -0.71
N PHE A 144 -1.05 -8.36 0.00
CA PHE A 144 -0.47 -8.54 1.34
C PHE A 144 -1.34 -7.85 2.38
N ILE A 145 -1.53 -8.52 3.52
CA ILE A 145 -2.35 -8.00 4.60
C ILE A 145 -1.45 -7.58 5.75
N ILE A 146 -1.49 -6.30 6.11
CA ILE A 146 -0.84 -5.81 7.34
C ILE A 146 -1.83 -5.92 8.48
N THR A 147 -1.44 -6.61 9.54
CA THR A 147 -2.24 -6.79 10.76
C THR A 147 -1.37 -6.76 12.02
N SER A 148 -2.01 -6.74 13.16
CA SER A 148 -1.41 -6.93 14.49
C SER A 148 -2.20 -7.98 15.26
N GLY A 149 -1.78 -8.32 16.48
CA GLY A 149 -2.51 -9.23 17.36
C GLY A 149 -3.75 -8.63 18.03
N GLU A 150 -4.09 -7.38 17.75
CA GLU A 150 -5.34 -6.76 18.22
C GLU A 150 -6.55 -7.41 17.57
N ASN A 151 -7.58 -7.75 18.35
CA ASN A 151 -8.75 -8.50 17.85
C ASN A 151 -9.41 -7.83 16.63
N MET A 152 -9.52 -6.50 16.64
CA MET A 152 -10.11 -5.76 15.51
C MET A 152 -9.22 -5.78 14.27
N ALA A 153 -7.89 -5.87 14.42
CA ALA A 153 -6.97 -5.98 13.30
C ALA A 153 -7.03 -7.40 12.69
N ILE A 154 -7.09 -8.42 13.53
CA ILE A 154 -7.31 -9.82 13.11
C ILE A 154 -8.62 -9.93 12.32
N HIS A 155 -9.71 -9.36 12.86
CA HIS A 155 -11.02 -9.41 12.20
C HIS A 155 -11.02 -8.71 10.83
N ALA A 156 -10.40 -7.55 10.73
CA ALA A 156 -10.23 -6.85 9.46
C ALA A 156 -9.38 -7.66 8.49
N GLY A 157 -8.27 -8.26 8.96
CA GLY A 157 -7.42 -9.14 8.17
C GLY A 157 -8.18 -10.35 7.60
N ALA A 158 -9.00 -11.01 8.43
CA ALA A 158 -9.84 -12.12 8.00
C ALA A 158 -10.85 -11.72 6.93
N ASN A 159 -11.51 -10.57 7.08
CA ASN A 159 -12.44 -10.06 6.08
C ASN A 159 -11.76 -9.77 4.74
N ILE A 160 -10.54 -9.22 4.76
CA ILE A 160 -9.77 -8.96 3.55
C ILE A 160 -9.36 -10.29 2.89
N ALA A 161 -8.83 -11.24 3.66
CA ALA A 161 -8.42 -12.55 3.17
C ALA A 161 -9.61 -13.30 2.54
N MET A 162 -10.77 -13.29 3.19
CA MET A 162 -12.01 -13.86 2.68
C MET A 162 -12.43 -13.21 1.34
N ALA A 163 -12.28 -11.89 1.22
CA ALA A 163 -12.59 -11.20 -0.03
C ALA A 163 -11.63 -11.62 -1.16
N VAL A 164 -10.33 -11.76 -0.88
CA VAL A 164 -9.34 -12.24 -1.86
C VAL A 164 -9.71 -13.65 -2.33
N GLU A 165 -10.00 -14.58 -1.41
CA GLU A 165 -10.39 -15.95 -1.74
C GLU A 165 -11.68 -16.01 -2.57
N ASN A 166 -12.70 -15.21 -2.23
CA ASN A 166 -13.96 -15.14 -2.97
C ASN A 166 -13.78 -14.67 -4.44
N PHE A 167 -12.73 -13.93 -4.73
CA PHE A 167 -12.45 -13.42 -6.07
C PHE A 167 -11.39 -14.23 -6.85
N LYS A 168 -10.71 -15.18 -6.21
CA LYS A 168 -9.66 -16.01 -6.80
C LYS A 168 -10.06 -16.67 -8.12
N ASN A 169 -11.26 -17.25 -8.17
CA ASN A 169 -11.77 -17.94 -9.37
C ASN A 169 -12.14 -16.98 -10.52
N ARG A 170 -12.08 -15.67 -10.31
CA ARG A 170 -12.31 -14.64 -11.34
C ARG A 170 -11.02 -14.12 -11.96
N GLY A 171 -9.88 -14.72 -11.66
CA GLY A 171 -8.56 -14.28 -12.12
C GLY A 171 -8.10 -12.97 -11.46
N TYR A 172 -8.55 -12.70 -10.23
CA TYR A 172 -8.10 -11.59 -9.40
C TYR A 172 -6.79 -11.95 -8.69
N ALA A 173 -6.21 -10.96 -8.00
CA ALA A 173 -4.99 -11.14 -7.20
C ALA A 173 -5.10 -12.29 -6.20
N SER A 174 -4.01 -12.99 -5.96
CA SER A 174 -3.89 -14.02 -4.92
C SER A 174 -3.41 -13.42 -3.59
N LEU A 175 -3.67 -14.13 -2.49
CA LEU A 175 -3.13 -13.76 -1.19
C LEU A 175 -1.63 -14.15 -1.13
N GLY A 176 -0.76 -13.14 -1.06
CA GLY A 176 0.70 -13.32 -1.03
C GLY A 176 1.23 -13.59 0.37
N GLY A 177 0.55 -13.10 1.40
CA GLY A 177 0.97 -13.30 2.79
C GLY A 177 0.46 -12.25 3.76
N ILE A 178 0.83 -12.44 5.02
CA ILE A 178 0.52 -11.53 6.12
C ILE A 178 1.80 -10.87 6.61
N ILE A 179 1.75 -9.58 6.85
CA ILE A 179 2.80 -8.78 7.49
C ILE A 179 2.32 -8.46 8.91
N LEU A 180 3.01 -8.99 9.90
CA LEU A 180 2.73 -8.69 11.30
C LEU A 180 3.43 -7.38 11.68
N ASN A 181 2.65 -6.32 11.87
CA ASN A 181 3.12 -5.05 12.43
C ASN A 181 2.79 -5.04 13.92
N LYS A 182 3.78 -5.37 14.75
CA LYS A 182 3.58 -5.64 16.18
C LYS A 182 3.10 -4.41 16.96
N ARG A 183 2.20 -4.66 17.91
CA ARG A 183 1.64 -3.69 18.85
C ARG A 183 1.89 -4.07 20.31
N GLU A 184 2.71 -5.12 20.53
CA GLU A 184 3.06 -5.63 21.85
C GLU A 184 1.85 -6.10 22.67
N VAL A 185 0.84 -6.68 21.99
CA VAL A 185 -0.32 -7.23 22.65
C VAL A 185 -0.14 -8.73 22.99
N PRO A 186 -0.80 -9.25 24.03
CA PRO A 186 -0.66 -10.64 24.42
C PRO A 186 -1.01 -11.63 23.30
N ARG A 187 -0.19 -12.68 23.15
CA ARG A 187 -0.36 -13.74 22.15
C ARG A 187 -0.45 -13.25 20.70
N GLU A 188 0.18 -12.13 20.41
CA GLU A 188 0.08 -11.45 19.12
C GLU A 188 0.47 -12.36 17.96
N GLU A 189 1.62 -12.99 18.06
CA GLU A 189 2.15 -13.85 17.01
C GLU A 189 1.32 -15.12 16.81
N GLU A 190 0.80 -15.68 17.90
CA GLU A 190 -0.08 -16.86 17.87
C GLU A 190 -1.38 -16.55 17.11
N LYS A 191 -2.06 -15.46 17.46
CA LYS A 191 -3.30 -15.02 16.79
C LYS A 191 -3.10 -14.76 15.29
N VAL A 192 -1.98 -14.12 14.92
CA VAL A 192 -1.69 -13.84 13.50
C VAL A 192 -1.30 -15.12 12.76
N ARG A 193 -0.67 -16.09 13.44
CA ARG A 193 -0.40 -17.40 12.86
C ARG A 193 -1.69 -18.18 12.63
N GLU A 194 -2.61 -18.21 13.58
CA GLU A 194 -3.93 -18.81 13.42
C GLU A 194 -4.65 -18.21 12.21
N LEU A 195 -4.65 -16.88 12.07
CA LEU A 195 -5.20 -16.21 10.90
C LEU A 195 -4.54 -16.66 9.58
N ALA A 196 -3.22 -16.82 9.58
CA ALA A 196 -2.50 -17.27 8.38
C ALA A 196 -2.86 -18.72 8.01
N GLU A 197 -2.99 -19.59 9.00
CA GLU A 197 -3.40 -21.00 8.85
C GLU A 197 -4.83 -21.12 8.31
N ASP A 198 -5.77 -20.34 8.83
CA ASP A 198 -7.17 -20.31 8.39
C ASP A 198 -7.33 -19.98 6.90
N PHE A 199 -6.43 -19.16 6.36
CA PHE A 199 -6.43 -18.74 4.94
C PHE A 199 -5.31 -19.38 4.10
N HIS A 200 -4.69 -20.45 4.59
CA HIS A 200 -3.64 -21.21 3.87
C HIS A 200 -2.52 -20.33 3.35
N THR A 201 -2.11 -19.33 4.15
CA THR A 201 -1.03 -18.40 3.84
C THR A 201 0.02 -18.41 4.96
N GLN A 202 0.97 -17.48 4.90
CA GLN A 202 2.06 -17.41 5.86
C GLN A 202 2.33 -15.97 6.32
N ILE A 203 2.95 -15.83 7.48
CA ILE A 203 3.52 -14.55 7.91
C ILE A 203 4.84 -14.37 7.18
N ILE A 204 4.88 -13.44 6.23
CA ILE A 204 6.07 -13.17 5.41
C ILE A 204 7.00 -12.14 6.03
N GLY A 205 6.56 -11.40 7.02
CA GLY A 205 7.39 -10.40 7.70
C GLY A 205 6.83 -10.04 9.06
N ARG A 206 7.75 -9.62 9.91
CA ARG A 206 7.47 -9.15 11.26
C ARG A 206 8.18 -7.82 11.41
N LEU A 207 7.45 -6.80 11.80
CA LEU A 207 7.95 -5.47 12.05
C LEU A 207 7.71 -5.15 13.52
N ASP A 208 8.78 -4.95 14.27
CA ASP A 208 8.70 -4.56 15.66
C ASP A 208 8.27 -3.09 15.79
N ARG A 209 7.68 -2.74 16.92
CA ARG A 209 7.41 -1.35 17.23
C ARG A 209 8.73 -0.60 17.42
N SER A 210 8.88 0.53 16.75
CA SER A 210 10.13 1.29 16.76
C SER A 210 9.87 2.79 16.91
N GLU A 211 10.55 3.41 17.86
CA GLU A 211 10.53 4.88 18.01
C GLU A 211 11.16 5.57 16.81
N LEU A 212 12.17 4.96 16.18
CA LEU A 212 12.81 5.51 14.99
C LEU A 212 11.86 5.68 13.81
N VAL A 213 10.83 4.80 13.70
CA VAL A 213 9.81 4.96 12.66
C VAL A 213 8.95 6.19 12.92
N MET A 214 8.59 6.44 14.18
CA MET A 214 7.83 7.63 14.56
C MET A 214 8.63 8.91 14.37
N GLU A 215 9.90 8.91 14.76
CA GLU A 215 10.83 10.03 14.55
C GLU A 215 11.00 10.35 13.06
N ALA A 216 11.13 9.32 12.22
CA ALA A 216 11.22 9.47 10.77
C ALA A 216 9.93 10.11 10.20
N GLU A 217 8.75 9.66 10.64
CA GLU A 217 7.47 10.23 10.22
C GLU A 217 7.33 11.70 10.66
N GLU A 218 7.72 12.04 11.89
CA GLU A 218 7.74 13.43 12.37
C GLU A 218 8.70 14.31 11.55
N ALA A 219 9.83 13.74 11.11
CA ALA A 219 10.76 14.41 10.20
C ALA A 219 10.30 14.45 8.74
N GLY A 220 9.10 13.90 8.42
CA GLY A 220 8.57 13.82 7.07
C GLY A 220 9.35 12.87 6.16
N LYS A 221 10.02 11.86 6.71
CA LYS A 221 10.91 10.95 5.98
C LYS A 221 10.50 9.49 6.13
N VAL A 222 10.88 8.68 5.16
CA VAL A 222 10.88 7.22 5.34
C VAL A 222 12.06 6.82 6.23
N LEU A 223 11.90 5.73 6.98
CA LEU A 223 12.95 5.26 7.89
C LEU A 223 14.26 4.94 7.17
N LEU A 224 14.17 4.39 5.96
CA LEU A 224 15.36 4.04 5.15
C LEU A 224 16.18 5.27 4.71
N GLU A 225 15.59 6.47 4.78
CA GLU A 225 16.30 7.74 4.60
C GLU A 225 16.79 8.30 5.94
N TYR A 226 15.95 8.22 6.98
CA TYR A 226 16.20 8.81 8.29
C TYR A 226 17.28 8.05 9.08
N ALA A 227 17.18 6.72 9.12
CA ALA A 227 18.08 5.83 9.85
C ALA A 227 18.41 4.57 9.03
N PRO A 228 19.16 4.71 7.91
CA PRO A 228 19.39 3.63 6.94
C PRO A 228 20.14 2.42 7.53
N ASP A 229 20.95 2.62 8.55
CA ASP A 229 21.77 1.57 9.18
C ASP A 229 21.09 0.94 10.41
N SER A 230 19.84 1.30 10.71
CA SER A 230 19.09 0.75 11.83
C SER A 230 18.66 -0.69 11.58
N GLN A 231 18.47 -1.46 12.65
CA GLN A 231 17.92 -2.81 12.59
C GLN A 231 16.57 -2.81 11.91
N MET A 232 15.72 -1.84 12.20
CA MET A 232 14.39 -1.72 11.60
C MET A 232 14.46 -1.46 10.09
N ALA A 233 15.43 -0.69 9.61
CA ALA A 233 15.66 -0.52 8.17
C ALA A 233 16.05 -1.85 7.50
N GLU A 234 16.82 -2.68 8.19
CA GLU A 234 17.16 -4.03 7.72
C GLU A 234 15.95 -4.97 7.69
N GLU A 235 15.02 -4.84 8.64
CA GLU A 235 13.76 -5.59 8.63
C GLU A 235 12.90 -5.22 7.41
N TYR A 236 12.84 -3.95 7.03
CA TYR A 236 12.16 -3.51 5.81
C TYR A 236 12.83 -4.05 4.53
N ARG A 237 14.18 -4.09 4.47
CA ARG A 237 14.90 -4.69 3.33
C ARG A 237 14.59 -6.17 3.20
N LYS A 238 14.63 -6.92 4.30
CA LYS A 238 14.28 -8.34 4.33
C LYS A 238 12.85 -8.59 3.89
N LEU A 239 11.91 -7.76 4.38
CA LEU A 239 10.52 -7.85 3.97
C LEU A 239 10.35 -7.58 2.46
N ALA A 240 11.07 -6.59 1.93
CA ALA A 240 11.06 -6.30 0.49
C ALA A 240 11.60 -7.48 -0.33
N ASP A 241 12.68 -8.12 0.10
CA ASP A 241 13.20 -9.34 -0.55
C ASP A 241 12.19 -10.48 -0.53
N GLN A 242 11.52 -10.71 0.60
CA GLN A 242 10.50 -11.76 0.74
C GLN A 242 9.30 -11.51 -0.19
N ILE A 243 8.87 -10.27 -0.33
CA ILE A 243 7.81 -9.89 -1.29
C ILE A 243 8.27 -10.17 -2.72
N LEU A 244 9.50 -9.82 -3.10
CA LEU A 244 10.04 -10.13 -4.43
C LEU A 244 10.07 -11.64 -4.70
N CYS A 245 10.52 -12.43 -3.73
CA CYS A 245 10.55 -13.89 -3.85
C CYS A 245 9.16 -14.51 -4.01
N SER A 246 8.14 -13.94 -3.38
CA SER A 246 6.76 -14.42 -3.47
C SER A 246 6.06 -14.03 -4.78
N CYS A 247 6.57 -13.01 -5.49
CA CYS A 247 6.01 -12.50 -6.75
C CYS A 247 6.67 -13.13 -8.02
N GLY A 248 7.76 -13.86 -7.86
CA GLY A 248 8.46 -14.57 -8.95
C GLY A 248 7.94 -15.96 -9.09
#